data_16eb304dd00ff341e0f7873b165185cd
#
_entry.id   16eb304dd00ff341e0f7873b165185cd
#
_cell.length_a   1.000
_cell.length_b   1.000
_cell.length_c   1.000
_cell.angle_alpha   90.00
_cell.angle_beta   90.00
_cell.angle_gamma   90.00
#
_symmetry.space_group_name_H-M   'P 1'
#
loop_
_entity.id
_entity.type
_entity.pdbx_description
1 polymer ?
#
loop_
_entity_poly.entity_id
_entity_poly.type
_entity_poly.pdbx_seq_one_letter_code
_entity_poly.pdbx_strand_id
1 'polypeptide(L)'
;MIAEKRKGPLFMVLASIMWSFGGLLIKLIPWGAMSIIGLRAIFAAGVFVVYRRSIKINFTRGNILAALCLSATTVLFVFANKLTTAAAAILLQFSAPVFILIIELVFYKKKPTISAGVAVLVTILGMLLFFADRLGTGNTLGNILAIASGLTFAGVFVSNKRKDTDPDQSLLLGFLINAVIGLPFVFAQVNTDAVAWIAVVFLGIVQVGLAYMFFSIGIKKTPALLACLITAIEPVLNPVLVMIFMKEIPGRFAIAGGVIIFLTVVGYNIWVEKHPVIADDKLLTENE
;
A
#
# COMPACT_ATOMS: atom_id res chain seq x y z
N MET A 1 5.12 16.92 -22.24
CA MET A 1 3.86 16.24 -21.85
C MET A 1 4.04 14.73 -21.62
N ILE A 2 4.64 13.96 -22.53
CA ILE A 2 4.87 12.49 -22.35
C ILE A 2 5.83 12.20 -21.18
N ALA A 3 6.91 12.96 -21.03
CA ALA A 3 7.88 12.79 -19.93
C ALA A 3 7.28 13.03 -18.54
N GLU A 4 6.26 13.87 -18.40
CA GLU A 4 5.60 14.10 -17.11
C GLU A 4 4.60 12.99 -16.72
N LYS A 5 3.94 12.37 -17.71
CA LYS A 5 3.05 11.23 -17.46
C LYS A 5 3.81 9.99 -16.99
N ARG A 6 5.05 9.79 -17.46
CA ARG A 6 5.91 8.66 -17.04
C ARG A 6 6.45 8.79 -15.62
N LYS A 7 6.44 9.98 -15.02
CA LYS A 7 6.90 10.18 -13.65
C LYS A 7 5.97 9.56 -12.61
N GLY A 8 4.66 9.49 -12.87
CA GLY A 8 3.70 8.90 -11.93
C GLY A 8 4.02 7.43 -11.58
N PRO A 9 4.07 6.52 -12.56
CA PRO A 9 4.46 5.12 -12.33
C PRO A 9 5.82 4.96 -11.65
N LEU A 10 6.82 5.80 -11.99
CA LEU A 10 8.13 5.75 -11.34
C LEU A 10 8.03 6.06 -9.84
N PHE A 11 7.27 7.07 -9.44
CA PHE A 11 7.06 7.37 -8.03
C PHE A 11 6.30 6.26 -7.30
N MET A 12 5.38 5.54 -7.97
CA MET A 12 4.73 4.36 -7.41
C MET A 12 5.72 3.21 -7.19
N VAL A 13 6.66 3.00 -8.11
CA VAL A 13 7.76 2.02 -7.93
C VAL A 13 8.63 2.37 -6.73
N LEU A 14 9.02 3.65 -6.57
CA LEU A 14 9.80 4.10 -5.42
C LEU A 14 9.05 3.89 -4.10
N ALA A 15 7.74 4.18 -4.07
CA ALA A 15 6.90 3.88 -2.91
C ALA A 15 6.90 2.38 -2.58
N SER A 16 6.74 1.52 -3.58
CA SER A 16 6.73 0.06 -3.43
C SER A 16 8.05 -0.50 -2.89
N ILE A 17 9.18 0.05 -3.35
CA ILE A 17 10.50 -0.30 -2.83
C ILE A 17 10.60 0.04 -1.34
N MET A 18 10.13 1.21 -0.93
CA MET A 18 10.16 1.61 0.48
C MET A 18 9.22 0.74 1.33
N TRP A 19 8.03 0.41 0.82
CA TRP A 19 7.08 -0.45 1.54
C TRP A 19 7.59 -1.87 1.75
N SER A 20 8.45 -2.41 0.87
CA SER A 20 8.94 -3.78 0.94
C SER A 20 9.67 -4.14 2.26
N PHE A 21 10.12 -3.14 3.01
CA PHE A 21 10.73 -3.34 4.33
C PHE A 21 9.71 -3.58 5.47
N GLY A 22 8.41 -3.33 5.23
CA GLY A 22 7.40 -3.25 6.27
C GLY A 22 7.17 -4.57 7.01
N GLY A 23 6.93 -5.66 6.30
CA GLY A 23 6.57 -6.95 6.89
C GLY A 23 7.64 -7.49 7.84
N LEU A 24 8.91 -7.44 7.42
CA LEU A 24 10.05 -7.90 8.22
C LEU A 24 10.23 -7.05 9.48
N LEU A 25 10.28 -5.73 9.33
CA LEU A 25 10.57 -4.83 10.45
C LEU A 25 9.46 -4.83 11.51
N ILE A 26 8.17 -4.94 11.10
CA ILE A 26 7.06 -5.07 12.06
C ILE A 26 7.21 -6.32 12.93
N LYS A 27 7.72 -7.42 12.38
CA LYS A 27 7.96 -8.67 13.12
C LYS A 27 9.11 -8.55 14.13
N LEU A 28 10.13 -7.75 13.81
CA LEU A 28 11.29 -7.55 14.70
C LEU A 28 10.96 -6.71 15.94
N ILE A 29 9.89 -5.89 15.91
CA ILE A 29 9.52 -5.04 17.04
C ILE A 29 8.68 -5.85 18.04
N PRO A 30 9.13 -6.04 19.30
CA PRO A 30 8.42 -6.85 20.29
C PRO A 30 7.19 -6.15 20.89
N TRP A 31 6.87 -4.93 20.45
CA TRP A 31 5.76 -4.13 20.98
C TRP A 31 4.42 -4.54 20.35
N GLY A 32 3.33 -4.17 21.01
CA GLY A 32 1.97 -4.39 20.52
C GLY A 32 1.68 -3.62 19.24
N ALA A 33 0.72 -4.11 18.45
CA ALA A 33 0.37 -3.54 17.15
C ALA A 33 0.04 -2.04 17.24
N MET A 34 -0.74 -1.63 18.26
CA MET A 34 -1.16 -0.24 18.44
C MET A 34 0.02 0.70 18.72
N SER A 35 1.00 0.27 19.52
CA SER A 35 2.21 1.06 19.80
C SER A 35 3.03 1.28 18.53
N ILE A 36 3.17 0.24 17.69
CA ILE A 36 3.86 0.35 16.40
C ILE A 36 3.10 1.31 15.47
N ILE A 37 1.77 1.19 15.39
CA ILE A 37 0.92 2.06 14.57
C ILE A 37 1.09 3.53 14.99
N GLY A 38 1.01 3.82 16.29
CA GLY A 38 1.13 5.18 16.83
C GLY A 38 2.48 5.81 16.54
N LEU A 39 3.57 5.12 16.91
CA LEU A 39 4.93 5.65 16.76
C LEU A 39 5.30 5.88 15.29
N ARG A 40 5.10 4.89 14.42
CA ARG A 40 5.42 5.06 13.00
C ARG A 40 4.58 6.15 12.34
N ALA A 41 3.33 6.34 12.79
CA ALA A 41 2.46 7.39 12.27
C ALA A 41 2.92 8.79 12.70
N ILE A 42 3.45 8.96 13.93
CA ILE A 42 4.04 10.21 14.40
C ILE A 42 5.23 10.59 13.51
N PHE A 43 6.15 9.66 13.26
CA PHE A 43 7.31 9.92 12.39
C PHE A 43 6.89 10.22 10.95
N ALA A 44 5.91 9.48 10.41
CA ALA A 44 5.38 9.72 9.08
C ALA A 44 4.69 11.09 8.96
N ALA A 45 3.90 11.47 9.95
CA ALA A 45 3.30 12.80 10.02
C ALA A 45 4.38 13.89 10.03
N GLY A 46 5.46 13.71 10.80
CA GLY A 46 6.61 14.60 10.80
C GLY A 46 7.24 14.77 9.40
N VAL A 47 7.46 13.69 8.68
CA VAL A 47 7.95 13.73 7.28
C VAL A 47 6.99 14.54 6.40
N PHE A 48 5.68 14.32 6.51
CA PHE A 48 4.68 15.03 5.70
C PHE A 48 4.59 16.52 6.06
N VAL A 49 4.71 16.89 7.33
CA VAL A 49 4.75 18.29 7.76
C VAL A 49 5.95 19.00 7.16
N VAL A 50 7.14 18.37 7.20
CA VAL A 50 8.36 18.91 6.59
C VAL A 50 8.22 19.02 5.07
N TYR A 51 7.74 17.97 4.42
CA TYR A 51 7.54 17.93 2.96
C TYR A 51 6.57 19.01 2.49
N ARG A 52 5.40 19.13 3.13
CA ARG A 52 4.38 20.10 2.78
C ARG A 52 4.67 21.51 3.25
N ARG A 53 5.58 21.67 4.21
CA ARG A 53 5.83 22.94 4.93
C ARG A 53 4.55 23.56 5.51
N SER A 54 3.55 22.73 5.80
CA SER A 54 2.24 23.14 6.30
C SER A 54 1.53 22.00 7.03
N ILE A 55 0.87 22.33 8.13
CA ILE A 55 -0.02 21.42 8.88
C ILE A 55 -1.50 21.61 8.50
N LYS A 56 -1.81 22.58 7.63
CA LYS A 56 -3.20 22.87 7.27
C LYS A 56 -3.81 21.69 6.51
N ILE A 57 -5.01 21.29 6.90
CA ILE A 57 -5.79 20.21 6.31
C ILE A 57 -7.20 20.75 6.03
N ASN A 58 -7.66 20.60 4.80
CA ASN A 58 -9.03 20.87 4.42
C ASN A 58 -9.85 19.58 4.68
N PHE A 59 -10.88 19.67 5.50
CA PHE A 59 -11.74 18.54 5.86
C PHE A 59 -12.84 18.32 4.80
N THR A 60 -12.43 18.12 3.55
CA THR A 60 -13.35 17.71 2.47
C THR A 60 -13.79 16.26 2.69
N ARG A 61 -14.94 15.87 2.12
CA ARG A 61 -15.42 14.48 2.18
C ARG A 61 -14.39 13.49 1.62
N GLY A 62 -13.72 13.87 0.51
CA GLY A 62 -12.69 13.06 -0.10
C GLY A 62 -11.45 12.89 0.79
N ASN A 63 -10.95 13.98 1.39
CA ASN A 63 -9.80 13.90 2.31
C ASN A 63 -10.12 13.05 3.54
N ILE A 64 -11.31 13.19 4.12
CA ILE A 64 -11.74 12.40 5.28
C ILE A 64 -11.83 10.91 4.90
N LEU A 65 -12.50 10.59 3.77
CA LEU A 65 -12.66 9.21 3.31
C LEU A 65 -11.30 8.56 3.05
N ALA A 66 -10.41 9.23 2.32
CA ALA A 66 -9.07 8.72 2.02
C ALA A 66 -8.24 8.52 3.30
N ALA A 67 -8.33 9.45 4.26
CA ALA A 67 -7.65 9.34 5.55
C ALA A 67 -8.17 8.17 6.39
N LEU A 68 -9.48 7.97 6.44
CA LEU A 68 -10.09 6.83 7.14
C LEU A 68 -9.71 5.50 6.48
N CYS A 69 -9.71 5.43 5.14
CA CYS A 69 -9.24 4.26 4.42
C CYS A 69 -7.76 3.95 4.73
N LEU A 70 -6.89 4.96 4.75
CA LEU A 70 -5.48 4.79 5.12
C LEU A 70 -5.32 4.32 6.57
N SER A 71 -6.04 4.94 7.50
CA SER A 71 -6.00 4.58 8.91
C SER A 71 -6.44 3.13 9.12
N ALA A 72 -7.58 2.76 8.56
CA ALA A 72 -8.10 1.39 8.61
C ALA A 72 -7.12 0.39 7.97
N THR A 73 -6.58 0.69 6.78
CA THR A 73 -5.57 -0.16 6.13
C THR A 73 -4.38 -0.40 7.04
N THR A 74 -3.86 0.66 7.65
CA THR A 74 -2.71 0.59 8.55
C THR A 74 -2.99 -0.28 9.77
N VAL A 75 -4.13 -0.07 10.43
CA VAL A 75 -4.53 -0.83 11.62
C VAL A 75 -4.72 -2.30 11.26
N LEU A 76 -5.55 -2.58 10.27
CA LEU A 76 -5.86 -3.95 9.84
C LEU A 76 -4.61 -4.71 9.40
N PHE A 77 -3.71 -4.07 8.63
CA PHE A 77 -2.49 -4.70 8.15
C PHE A 77 -1.50 -5.03 9.28
N VAL A 78 -1.29 -4.11 10.24
CA VAL A 78 -0.35 -4.37 11.34
C VAL A 78 -0.89 -5.48 12.25
N PHE A 79 -2.20 -5.48 12.55
CA PHE A 79 -2.81 -6.59 13.29
C PHE A 79 -2.72 -7.90 12.52
N ALA A 80 -3.04 -7.91 11.21
CA ALA A 80 -2.88 -9.08 10.37
C ALA A 80 -1.44 -9.61 10.42
N ASN A 81 -0.45 -8.74 10.23
CA ASN A 81 0.96 -9.12 10.26
C ASN A 81 1.40 -9.69 11.61
N LYS A 82 0.82 -9.23 12.71
CA LYS A 82 1.10 -9.80 14.06
C LYS A 82 0.41 -11.14 14.28
N LEU A 83 -0.78 -11.35 13.72
CA LEU A 83 -1.59 -12.54 13.96
C LEU A 83 -1.32 -13.68 12.96
N THR A 84 -0.92 -13.37 11.73
CA THR A 84 -0.60 -14.39 10.71
C THR A 84 0.85 -14.27 10.23
N THR A 85 1.24 -15.00 9.19
CA THR A 85 2.57 -14.85 8.60
C THR A 85 2.67 -13.53 7.80
N ALA A 86 3.85 -12.90 7.77
CA ALA A 86 4.05 -11.70 6.95
C ALA A 86 3.71 -11.96 5.47
N ALA A 87 4.07 -13.14 4.96
CA ALA A 87 3.75 -13.56 3.59
C ALA A 87 2.24 -13.63 3.35
N ALA A 88 1.46 -14.27 4.26
CA ALA A 88 0.01 -14.36 4.14
C ALA A 88 -0.65 -12.97 4.25
N ALA A 89 -0.20 -12.13 5.19
CA ALA A 89 -0.74 -10.78 5.35
C ALA A 89 -0.56 -9.94 4.07
N ILE A 90 0.62 -9.97 3.45
CA ILE A 90 0.91 -9.24 2.21
C ILE A 90 0.11 -9.82 1.04
N LEU A 91 0.12 -11.16 0.86
CA LEU A 91 -0.61 -11.82 -0.22
C LEU A 91 -2.10 -11.48 -0.20
N LEU A 92 -2.73 -11.60 0.98
CA LEU A 92 -4.16 -11.38 1.13
C LEU A 92 -4.56 -9.91 1.04
N GLN A 93 -3.71 -8.97 1.50
CA GLN A 93 -3.89 -7.54 1.24
C GLN A 93 -3.86 -7.23 -0.26
N PHE A 94 -3.13 -8.02 -1.04
CA PHE A 94 -3.08 -7.90 -2.49
C PHE A 94 -4.37 -8.30 -3.23
N SER A 95 -5.45 -8.58 -2.50
CA SER A 95 -6.83 -8.54 -3.03
C SER A 95 -7.30 -7.11 -3.42
N ALA A 96 -6.57 -6.07 -3.04
CA ALA A 96 -6.89 -4.67 -3.33
C ALA A 96 -7.21 -4.36 -4.80
N PRO A 97 -6.49 -4.86 -5.84
CA PRO A 97 -6.87 -4.64 -7.24
C PRO A 97 -8.27 -5.13 -7.60
N VAL A 98 -8.71 -6.25 -7.02
CA VAL A 98 -10.08 -6.77 -7.21
C VAL A 98 -11.09 -5.80 -6.59
N PHE A 99 -10.82 -5.34 -5.38
CA PHE A 99 -11.69 -4.38 -4.71
C PHE A 99 -11.74 -3.02 -5.43
N ILE A 100 -10.65 -2.57 -6.07
CA ILE A 100 -10.68 -1.36 -6.93
C ILE A 100 -11.70 -1.56 -8.05
N LEU A 101 -11.65 -2.68 -8.78
CA LEU A 101 -12.60 -2.94 -9.86
C LEU A 101 -14.05 -3.00 -9.35
N ILE A 102 -14.28 -3.59 -8.19
CA ILE A 102 -15.61 -3.66 -7.55
C ILE A 102 -16.08 -2.25 -7.16
N ILE A 103 -15.24 -1.46 -6.49
CA ILE A 103 -15.56 -0.08 -6.08
C ILE A 103 -15.86 0.78 -7.30
N GLU A 104 -15.02 0.72 -8.35
CA GLU A 104 -15.24 1.47 -9.59
C GLU A 104 -16.56 1.06 -10.27
N LEU A 105 -16.89 -0.24 -10.29
CA LEU A 105 -18.13 -0.73 -10.88
C LEU A 105 -19.38 -0.32 -10.08
N VAL A 106 -19.35 -0.50 -8.75
CA VAL A 106 -20.53 -0.30 -7.89
C VAL A 106 -20.81 1.19 -7.65
N PHE A 107 -19.78 1.96 -7.26
CA PHE A 107 -19.96 3.35 -6.85
C PHE A 107 -19.84 4.34 -8.00
N TYR A 108 -18.98 4.05 -9.00
CA TYR A 108 -18.74 4.95 -10.12
C TYR A 108 -19.31 4.44 -11.44
N LYS A 109 -20.00 3.27 -11.41
CA LYS A 109 -20.62 2.64 -12.61
C LYS A 109 -19.64 2.42 -13.77
N LYS A 110 -18.35 2.43 -13.48
CA LYS A 110 -17.27 2.21 -14.45
C LYS A 110 -17.08 0.73 -14.66
N LYS A 111 -17.47 0.23 -15.83
CA LYS A 111 -17.28 -1.17 -16.19
C LYS A 111 -15.80 -1.48 -16.36
N PRO A 112 -15.26 -2.55 -15.73
CA PRO A 112 -13.88 -2.95 -15.92
C PRO A 112 -13.63 -3.35 -17.38
N THR A 113 -12.50 -2.94 -17.93
CA THR A 113 -12.08 -3.43 -19.25
C THR A 113 -11.58 -4.86 -19.14
N ILE A 114 -11.64 -5.62 -20.24
CA ILE A 114 -11.12 -7.00 -20.29
C ILE A 114 -9.63 -6.99 -19.92
N SER A 115 -8.86 -6.03 -20.42
CA SER A 115 -7.43 -5.90 -20.11
C SER A 115 -7.17 -5.65 -18.61
N ALA A 116 -8.00 -4.84 -17.95
CA ALA A 116 -7.92 -4.63 -16.51
C ALA A 116 -8.21 -5.93 -15.73
N GLY A 117 -9.28 -6.63 -16.10
CA GLY A 117 -9.64 -7.92 -15.52
C GLY A 117 -8.54 -8.98 -15.69
N VAL A 118 -7.98 -9.09 -16.88
CA VAL A 118 -6.86 -10.00 -17.17
C VAL A 118 -5.62 -9.63 -16.36
N ALA A 119 -5.24 -8.35 -16.30
CA ALA A 119 -4.10 -7.91 -15.53
C ALA A 119 -4.24 -8.25 -14.04
N VAL A 120 -5.42 -8.01 -13.45
CA VAL A 120 -5.72 -8.37 -12.06
C VAL A 120 -5.63 -9.87 -11.85
N LEU A 121 -6.28 -10.66 -12.71
CA LEU A 121 -6.28 -12.13 -12.61
C LEU A 121 -4.86 -12.70 -12.69
N VAL A 122 -4.07 -12.28 -13.68
CA VAL A 122 -2.69 -12.77 -13.88
C VAL A 122 -1.79 -12.33 -12.72
N THR A 123 -1.97 -11.11 -12.19
CA THR A 123 -1.23 -10.66 -11.00
C THR A 123 -1.55 -11.53 -9.79
N ILE A 124 -2.82 -11.86 -9.54
CA ILE A 124 -3.23 -12.74 -8.43
C ILE A 124 -2.65 -14.15 -8.61
N LEU A 125 -2.73 -14.72 -9.81
CA LEU A 125 -2.14 -16.03 -10.08
C LEU A 125 -0.62 -16.02 -9.89
N GLY A 126 0.05 -14.96 -10.34
CA GLY A 126 1.47 -14.74 -10.08
C GLY A 126 1.81 -14.66 -8.58
N MET A 127 0.98 -13.97 -7.79
CA MET A 127 1.12 -13.89 -6.33
C MET A 127 0.91 -15.25 -5.66
N LEU A 128 -0.13 -15.99 -6.04
CA LEU A 128 -0.38 -17.34 -5.50
C LEU A 128 0.79 -18.26 -5.79
N LEU A 129 1.33 -18.21 -7.00
CA LEU A 129 2.51 -19.00 -7.36
C LEU A 129 3.75 -18.54 -6.57
N PHE A 130 3.97 -17.23 -6.44
CA PHE A 130 5.10 -16.65 -5.71
C PHE A 130 5.16 -17.08 -4.26
N PHE A 131 4.01 -17.18 -3.60
CA PHE A 131 3.91 -17.58 -2.21
C PHE A 131 3.59 -19.07 -2.01
N ALA A 132 3.51 -19.89 -3.08
CA ALA A 132 3.09 -21.30 -3.00
C ALA A 132 3.87 -22.11 -1.95
N ASP A 133 5.18 -21.87 -1.83
CA ASP A 133 6.04 -22.56 -0.86
C ASP A 133 5.93 -21.97 0.57
N ARG A 134 5.25 -20.84 0.77
CA ARG A 134 5.19 -20.10 2.04
C ARG A 134 3.77 -19.90 2.57
N LEU A 135 2.76 -20.48 1.90
CA LEU A 135 1.37 -20.47 2.34
C LEU A 135 1.23 -21.50 3.49
N GLY A 136 1.69 -21.11 4.68
CA GLY A 136 1.40 -21.86 5.90
C GLY A 136 -0.04 -21.62 6.36
N THR A 137 -0.52 -22.49 7.28
CA THR A 137 -1.78 -22.35 7.98
C THR A 137 -1.70 -21.18 8.96
N GLY A 138 -1.77 -19.95 8.49
CA GLY A 138 -1.81 -18.76 9.33
C GLY A 138 -3.09 -18.69 10.16
N ASN A 139 -3.10 -17.82 11.15
CA ASN A 139 -4.29 -17.58 11.97
C ASN A 139 -5.43 -17.01 11.09
N THR A 140 -6.61 -17.64 11.15
CA THR A 140 -7.79 -17.26 10.34
C THR A 140 -8.20 -15.80 10.54
N LEU A 141 -8.18 -15.29 11.79
CA LEU A 141 -8.49 -13.90 12.08
C LEU A 141 -7.48 -12.97 11.40
N GLY A 142 -6.17 -13.29 11.48
CA GLY A 142 -5.13 -12.52 10.79
C GLY A 142 -5.34 -12.48 9.28
N ASN A 143 -5.77 -13.60 8.68
CA ASN A 143 -6.07 -13.67 7.25
C ASN A 143 -7.29 -12.82 6.86
N ILE A 144 -8.36 -12.85 7.67
CA ILE A 144 -9.55 -12.00 7.46
C ILE A 144 -9.18 -10.53 7.56
N LEU A 145 -8.39 -10.13 8.56
CA LEU A 145 -7.91 -8.76 8.71
C LEU A 145 -7.04 -8.31 7.52
N ALA A 146 -6.24 -9.22 6.96
CA ALA A 146 -5.43 -8.95 5.77
C ALA A 146 -6.31 -8.66 4.54
N ILE A 147 -7.36 -9.45 4.30
CA ILE A 147 -8.32 -9.21 3.21
C ILE A 147 -9.06 -7.88 3.43
N ALA A 148 -9.52 -7.62 4.66
CA ALA A 148 -10.18 -6.37 5.02
C ALA A 148 -9.25 -5.17 4.81
N SER A 149 -7.93 -5.33 5.10
CA SER A 149 -6.94 -4.32 4.79
C SER A 149 -6.78 -4.10 3.28
N GLY A 150 -6.93 -5.13 2.47
CA GLY A 150 -6.96 -5.03 1.00
C GLY A 150 -8.14 -4.18 0.50
N LEU A 151 -9.32 -4.36 1.07
CA LEU A 151 -10.50 -3.54 0.75
C LEU A 151 -10.27 -2.06 1.10
N THR A 152 -9.77 -1.78 2.30
CA THR A 152 -9.49 -0.39 2.72
C THR A 152 -8.34 0.22 1.95
N PHE A 153 -7.33 -0.58 1.57
CA PHE A 153 -6.23 -0.14 0.71
C PHE A 153 -6.70 0.23 -0.70
N ALA A 154 -7.63 -0.55 -1.29
CA ALA A 154 -8.32 -0.16 -2.52
C ALA A 154 -9.02 1.20 -2.35
N GLY A 155 -9.67 1.42 -1.20
CA GLY A 155 -10.25 2.71 -0.84
C GLY A 155 -9.23 3.85 -0.82
N VAL A 156 -8.00 3.62 -0.37
CA VAL A 156 -6.92 4.64 -0.43
C VAL A 156 -6.64 5.06 -1.87
N PHE A 157 -6.50 4.08 -2.81
CA PHE A 157 -6.24 4.41 -4.21
C PHE A 157 -7.38 5.16 -4.86
N VAL A 158 -8.60 4.67 -4.70
CA VAL A 158 -9.78 5.25 -5.36
C VAL A 158 -10.13 6.62 -4.77
N SER A 159 -10.12 6.76 -3.44
CA SER A 159 -10.47 8.04 -2.79
C SER A 159 -9.47 9.14 -3.12
N ASN A 160 -8.18 8.82 -3.28
CA ASN A 160 -7.16 9.79 -3.66
C ASN A 160 -7.23 10.22 -5.15
N LYS A 161 -8.18 9.67 -5.93
CA LYS A 161 -8.48 10.11 -7.30
C LYS A 161 -9.70 11.02 -7.39
N ARG A 162 -10.42 11.23 -6.28
CA ARG A 162 -11.57 12.14 -6.25
C ARG A 162 -11.13 13.59 -6.42
N LYS A 163 -11.96 14.43 -7.03
CA LYS A 163 -11.70 15.87 -7.24
C LYS A 163 -11.52 16.65 -5.93
N ASP A 164 -12.27 16.25 -4.91
CA ASP A 164 -12.28 16.90 -3.60
C ASP A 164 -11.21 16.35 -2.65
N THR A 165 -10.27 15.51 -3.17
CA THR A 165 -9.17 14.93 -2.39
C THR A 165 -7.82 15.51 -2.81
N ASP A 166 -7.10 16.01 -1.81
CA ASP A 166 -5.66 16.27 -1.92
C ASP A 166 -4.89 15.15 -1.23
N PRO A 167 -4.16 14.30 -1.98
CA PRO A 167 -3.43 13.17 -1.41
C PRO A 167 -2.47 13.56 -0.29
N ASP A 168 -1.81 14.72 -0.37
CA ASP A 168 -0.88 15.15 0.67
C ASP A 168 -1.59 15.47 1.99
N GLN A 169 -2.82 16.00 1.91
CA GLN A 169 -3.62 16.33 3.09
C GLN A 169 -4.31 15.10 3.67
N SER A 170 -4.87 14.25 2.82
CA SER A 170 -5.56 13.03 3.25
C SER A 170 -4.61 12.05 3.95
N LEU A 171 -3.39 11.89 3.42
CA LEU A 171 -2.37 11.02 4.01
C LEU A 171 -1.89 11.57 5.36
N LEU A 172 -1.61 12.89 5.45
CA LEU A 172 -1.27 13.52 6.73
C LEU A 172 -2.39 13.33 7.76
N LEU A 173 -3.65 13.54 7.37
CA LEU A 173 -4.80 13.32 8.27
C LEU A 173 -4.86 11.87 8.74
N GLY A 174 -4.66 10.90 7.85
CA GLY A 174 -4.65 9.47 8.21
C GLY A 174 -3.51 9.13 9.19
N PHE A 175 -2.32 9.71 9.02
CA PHE A 175 -1.23 9.54 9.99
C PHE A 175 -1.56 10.18 11.34
N LEU A 176 -2.18 11.36 11.37
CA LEU A 176 -2.59 11.99 12.62
C LEU A 176 -3.66 11.16 13.34
N ILE A 177 -4.63 10.59 12.62
CA ILE A 177 -5.61 9.66 13.20
C ILE A 177 -4.89 8.46 13.83
N ASN A 178 -3.98 7.81 13.10
CA ASN A 178 -3.21 6.66 13.60
C ASN A 178 -2.32 7.03 14.79
N ALA A 179 -1.72 8.20 14.79
CA ALA A 179 -0.95 8.70 15.92
C ALA A 179 -1.81 8.85 17.16
N VAL A 180 -2.98 9.48 17.03
CA VAL A 180 -3.91 9.70 18.16
C VAL A 180 -4.42 8.39 18.76
N ILE A 181 -4.88 7.45 17.93
CA ILE A 181 -5.39 6.16 18.43
C ILE A 181 -4.29 5.23 18.95
N GLY A 182 -3.06 5.34 18.44
CA GLY A 182 -1.93 4.51 18.88
C GLY A 182 -1.19 5.07 20.09
N LEU A 183 -1.21 6.40 20.31
CA LEU A 183 -0.43 7.08 21.36
C LEU A 183 -0.66 6.53 22.79
N PRO A 184 -1.88 6.22 23.25
CA PRO A 184 -2.10 5.69 24.59
C PRO A 184 -1.34 4.36 24.84
N PHE A 185 -1.18 3.54 23.81
CA PHE A 185 -0.51 2.24 23.92
C PHE A 185 1.01 2.37 23.94
N VAL A 186 1.57 3.45 23.41
CA VAL A 186 3.01 3.73 23.43
C VAL A 186 3.52 3.79 24.86
N PHE A 187 2.84 4.53 25.74
CA PHE A 187 3.27 4.68 27.14
C PHE A 187 3.17 3.40 27.96
N ALA A 188 2.30 2.46 27.56
CA ALA A 188 2.09 1.22 28.29
C ALA A 188 3.02 0.08 27.88
N GLN A 189 3.58 0.08 26.66
CA GLN A 189 4.21 -1.09 26.08
C GLN A 189 5.62 -0.86 25.53
N VAL A 190 6.01 0.40 25.30
CA VAL A 190 7.32 0.70 24.71
C VAL A 190 8.41 0.63 25.76
N ASN A 191 9.45 -0.13 25.47
CA ASN A 191 10.64 -0.27 26.29
C ASN A 191 11.87 0.43 25.66
N THR A 192 13.02 0.33 26.29
CA THR A 192 14.29 0.96 25.87
C THR A 192 15.09 0.10 24.90
N ASP A 193 14.50 -0.88 24.24
CA ASP A 193 15.19 -1.72 23.25
C ASP A 193 15.62 -0.86 22.04
N ALA A 194 16.92 -0.65 21.89
CA ALA A 194 17.49 0.17 20.83
C ALA A 194 17.19 -0.37 19.43
N VAL A 195 17.15 -1.69 19.25
CA VAL A 195 16.84 -2.31 17.94
C VAL A 195 15.39 -2.03 17.57
N ALA A 196 14.46 -2.15 18.51
CA ALA A 196 13.05 -1.84 18.29
C ALA A 196 12.84 -0.34 17.94
N TRP A 197 13.56 0.56 18.61
CA TRP A 197 13.53 1.99 18.32
C TRP A 197 14.07 2.31 16.93
N ILE A 198 15.21 1.75 16.55
CA ILE A 198 15.78 1.95 15.20
C ILE A 198 14.78 1.43 14.15
N ALA A 199 14.20 0.25 14.38
CA ALA A 199 13.22 -0.34 13.47
C ALA A 199 11.96 0.52 13.32
N VAL A 200 11.37 1.04 14.42
CA VAL A 200 10.14 1.85 14.34
C VAL A 200 10.40 3.25 13.74
N VAL A 201 11.55 3.85 14.01
CA VAL A 201 11.96 5.12 13.37
C VAL A 201 12.13 4.93 11.87
N PHE A 202 12.81 3.86 11.45
CA PHE A 202 12.95 3.52 10.03
C PHE A 202 11.58 3.25 9.38
N LEU A 203 10.72 2.47 10.04
CA LEU A 203 9.35 2.24 9.58
C LEU A 203 8.57 3.54 9.42
N GLY A 204 8.66 4.45 10.39
CA GLY A 204 7.93 5.71 10.35
C GLY A 204 8.45 6.68 9.30
N ILE A 205 9.77 6.88 9.24
CA ILE A 205 10.38 7.87 8.33
C ILE A 205 10.46 7.32 6.90
N VAL A 206 11.04 6.13 6.72
CA VAL A 206 11.37 5.61 5.38
C VAL A 206 10.19 4.83 4.81
N GLN A 207 9.76 3.78 5.52
CA GLN A 207 8.78 2.83 5.03
C GLN A 207 7.36 3.42 4.92
N VAL A 208 7.01 4.35 5.79
CA VAL A 208 5.70 5.03 5.74
C VAL A 208 5.86 6.47 5.21
N GLY A 209 6.65 7.31 5.86
CA GLY A 209 6.75 8.73 5.53
C GLY A 209 7.19 9.00 4.09
N LEU A 210 8.40 8.56 3.72
CA LEU A 210 8.92 8.77 2.37
C LEU A 210 8.15 7.95 1.32
N ALA A 211 7.75 6.70 1.64
CA ALA A 211 6.98 5.89 0.72
C ALA A 211 5.64 6.55 0.34
N TYR A 212 4.89 7.03 1.33
CA TYR A 212 3.62 7.72 1.04
C TYR A 212 3.81 9.12 0.43
N MET A 213 4.94 9.77 0.67
CA MET A 213 5.30 10.99 -0.09
C MET A 213 5.44 10.68 -1.59
N PHE A 214 6.16 9.60 -1.95
CA PHE A 214 6.25 9.15 -3.35
C PHE A 214 4.88 8.69 -3.87
N PHE A 215 4.11 7.97 -3.06
CA PHE A 215 2.74 7.59 -3.39
C PHE A 215 1.88 8.82 -3.72
N SER A 216 1.91 9.88 -2.91
CA SER A 216 1.10 11.08 -3.13
C SER A 216 1.42 11.78 -4.45
N ILE A 217 2.71 11.78 -4.83
CA ILE A 217 3.15 12.32 -6.13
C ILE A 217 2.70 11.40 -7.27
N GLY A 218 2.85 10.09 -7.09
CA GLY A 218 2.55 9.07 -8.09
C GLY A 218 1.06 8.94 -8.39
N ILE A 219 0.23 8.88 -7.36
CA ILE A 219 -1.22 8.67 -7.49
C ILE A 219 -1.91 9.83 -8.24
N LYS A 220 -1.41 11.05 -8.13
CA LYS A 220 -1.93 12.21 -8.88
C LYS A 220 -1.81 12.03 -10.40
N LYS A 221 -0.86 11.21 -10.87
CA LYS A 221 -0.50 11.04 -12.29
C LYS A 221 -0.71 9.62 -12.82
N THR A 222 -1.16 8.68 -12.00
CA THR A 222 -1.32 7.25 -12.35
C THR A 222 -2.75 6.82 -12.05
N PRO A 223 -3.45 6.10 -12.96
CA PRO A 223 -4.76 5.52 -12.68
C PRO A 223 -4.74 4.63 -11.43
N ALA A 224 -5.85 4.61 -10.66
CA ALA A 224 -5.92 3.91 -9.38
C ALA A 224 -5.52 2.43 -9.48
N LEU A 225 -6.10 1.71 -10.44
CA LEU A 225 -5.79 0.30 -10.66
C LEU A 225 -4.32 0.08 -11.06
N LEU A 226 -3.78 0.88 -11.99
CA LEU A 226 -2.38 0.76 -12.40
C LEU A 226 -1.45 1.07 -11.24
N ALA A 227 -1.74 2.13 -10.46
CA ALA A 227 -0.97 2.47 -9.27
C ALA A 227 -0.95 1.30 -8.27
N CYS A 228 -2.11 0.67 -8.02
CA CYS A 228 -2.21 -0.48 -7.15
C CYS A 228 -1.46 -1.71 -7.72
N LEU A 229 -1.56 -2.00 -9.01
CA LEU A 229 -0.81 -3.10 -9.63
C LEU A 229 0.70 -2.90 -9.55
N ILE A 230 1.20 -1.67 -9.69
CA ILE A 230 2.64 -1.37 -9.53
C ILE A 230 3.10 -1.71 -8.11
N THR A 231 2.24 -1.56 -7.10
CA THR A 231 2.61 -1.92 -5.72
C THR A 231 2.83 -3.42 -5.53
N ALA A 232 2.47 -4.28 -6.51
CA ALA A 232 2.84 -5.70 -6.53
C ALA A 232 4.36 -5.95 -6.57
N ILE A 233 5.15 -4.93 -6.85
CA ILE A 233 6.60 -4.96 -6.72
C ILE A 233 7.02 -5.15 -5.25
N GLU A 234 6.27 -4.59 -4.30
CA GLU A 234 6.55 -4.70 -2.86
C GLU A 234 6.73 -6.14 -2.38
N PRO A 235 5.75 -7.04 -2.53
CA PRO A 235 5.88 -8.42 -2.08
C PRO A 235 6.93 -9.23 -2.85
N VAL A 236 7.23 -8.85 -4.11
CA VAL A 236 8.29 -9.49 -4.90
C VAL A 236 9.67 -9.10 -4.40
N LEU A 237 9.86 -7.85 -4.00
CA LEU A 237 11.13 -7.36 -3.47
C LEU A 237 11.46 -7.90 -2.07
N ASN A 238 10.46 -8.19 -1.26
CA ASN A 238 10.69 -8.66 0.12
C ASN A 238 11.59 -9.92 0.18
N PRO A 239 11.34 -11.02 -0.55
CA PRO A 239 12.25 -12.16 -0.60
C PRO A 239 13.61 -11.86 -1.24
N VAL A 240 13.68 -10.92 -2.18
CA VAL A 240 14.96 -10.47 -2.74
C VAL A 240 15.80 -9.80 -1.65
N LEU A 241 15.19 -8.98 -0.81
CA LEU A 241 15.87 -8.41 0.36
C LEU A 241 16.30 -9.50 1.36
N VAL A 242 15.43 -10.47 1.64
CA VAL A 242 15.78 -11.63 2.49
C VAL A 242 16.96 -12.42 1.88
N MET A 243 16.97 -12.63 0.56
CA MET A 243 18.09 -13.28 -0.13
C MET A 243 19.41 -12.51 0.05
N ILE A 244 19.37 -11.18 -0.11
CA ILE A 244 20.58 -10.33 -0.01
C ILE A 244 21.10 -10.31 1.43
N PHE A 245 20.22 -10.15 2.42
CA PHE A 245 20.63 -9.98 3.82
C PHE A 245 20.81 -11.30 4.56
N MET A 246 20.05 -12.35 4.23
CA MET A 246 20.08 -13.66 4.90
C MET A 246 20.72 -14.76 4.05
N LYS A 247 21.13 -14.45 2.80
CA LYS A 247 21.72 -15.41 1.84
C LYS A 247 20.82 -16.62 1.52
N GLU A 248 19.51 -16.47 1.67
CA GLU A 248 18.53 -17.49 1.31
C GLU A 248 18.13 -17.33 -0.16
N ILE A 249 18.26 -18.42 -0.96
CA ILE A 249 17.88 -18.38 -2.39
C ILE A 249 16.36 -18.56 -2.49
N PRO A 250 15.63 -17.68 -3.23
CA PRO A 250 14.21 -17.85 -3.48
C PRO A 250 13.92 -19.17 -4.19
N GLY A 251 12.82 -19.83 -3.82
CA GLY A 251 12.36 -21.03 -4.48
C GLY A 251 11.98 -20.77 -5.95
N ARG A 252 11.96 -21.83 -6.76
CA ARG A 252 11.60 -21.75 -8.19
C ARG A 252 10.22 -21.12 -8.44
N PHE A 253 9.26 -21.38 -7.57
CA PHE A 253 7.90 -20.81 -7.67
C PHE A 253 7.90 -19.32 -7.37
N ALA A 254 8.70 -18.86 -6.41
CA ALA A 254 8.87 -17.45 -6.11
C ALA A 254 9.48 -16.68 -7.28
N ILE A 255 10.49 -17.25 -7.95
CA ILE A 255 11.09 -16.64 -9.15
C ILE A 255 10.07 -16.58 -10.29
N ALA A 256 9.38 -17.68 -10.58
CA ALA A 256 8.39 -17.73 -11.66
C ALA A 256 7.22 -16.76 -11.41
N GLY A 257 6.66 -16.76 -10.20
CA GLY A 257 5.59 -15.84 -9.80
C GLY A 257 6.02 -14.37 -9.89
N GLY A 258 7.23 -14.05 -9.42
CA GLY A 258 7.80 -12.71 -9.52
C GLY A 258 7.95 -12.20 -10.95
N VAL A 259 8.43 -13.06 -11.86
CA VAL A 259 8.53 -12.75 -13.30
C VAL A 259 7.14 -12.49 -13.89
N ILE A 260 6.14 -13.33 -13.58
CA ILE A 260 4.75 -13.17 -14.06
C ILE A 260 4.20 -11.81 -13.60
N ILE A 261 4.34 -11.48 -12.32
CA ILE A 261 3.87 -10.21 -11.76
C ILE A 261 4.54 -9.03 -12.48
N PHE A 262 5.88 -9.07 -12.59
CA PHE A 262 6.64 -8.00 -13.23
C PHE A 262 6.22 -7.78 -14.69
N LEU A 263 6.13 -8.85 -15.48
CA LEU A 263 5.71 -8.76 -16.89
C LEU A 263 4.27 -8.25 -17.02
N THR A 264 3.37 -8.65 -16.10
CA THR A 264 1.98 -8.17 -16.10
C THR A 264 1.92 -6.69 -15.81
N VAL A 265 2.62 -6.20 -14.78
CA VAL A 265 2.66 -4.78 -14.42
C VAL A 265 3.24 -3.94 -15.55
N VAL A 266 4.37 -4.36 -16.13
CA VAL A 266 4.99 -3.65 -17.26
C VAL A 266 4.08 -3.67 -18.49
N GLY A 267 3.54 -4.84 -18.85
CA GLY A 267 2.63 -4.99 -19.98
C GLY A 267 1.37 -4.13 -19.86
N TYR A 268 0.74 -4.15 -18.68
CA TYR A 268 -0.45 -3.33 -18.41
C TYR A 268 -0.13 -1.83 -18.40
N ASN A 269 1.03 -1.42 -17.87
CA ASN A 269 1.47 -0.02 -17.93
C ASN A 269 1.64 0.47 -19.37
N ILE A 270 2.31 -0.32 -20.22
CA ILE A 270 2.48 0.00 -21.66
C ILE A 270 1.12 0.06 -22.36
N TRP A 271 0.21 -0.87 -22.02
CA TRP A 271 -1.12 -0.89 -22.60
C TRP A 271 -1.92 0.37 -22.25
N VAL A 272 -1.93 0.76 -20.97
CA VAL A 272 -2.58 2.00 -20.48
C VAL A 272 -1.99 3.24 -21.14
N GLU A 273 -0.67 3.30 -21.34
CA GLU A 273 0.00 4.43 -22.03
C GLU A 273 -0.48 4.58 -23.49
N LYS A 274 -0.73 3.44 -24.17
CA LYS A 274 -1.23 3.42 -25.56
C LYS A 274 -2.72 3.70 -25.70
N HIS A 275 -3.50 3.55 -24.62
CA HIS A 275 -4.95 3.72 -24.60
C HIS A 275 -5.37 4.80 -23.58
N PRO A 276 -5.00 6.08 -23.77
CA PRO A 276 -5.18 7.13 -22.77
C PRO A 276 -6.64 7.42 -22.40
N VAL A 277 -7.59 7.15 -23.29
CA VAL A 277 -9.04 7.33 -23.02
C VAL A 277 -9.52 6.40 -21.89
N ILE A 278 -8.89 5.23 -21.73
CA ILE A 278 -9.22 4.26 -20.66
C ILE A 278 -8.49 4.64 -19.36
N ALA A 279 -7.37 5.33 -19.49
CA ALA A 279 -6.57 5.82 -18.37
C ALA A 279 -7.10 7.11 -17.74
N ASP A 280 -8.06 7.78 -18.38
CA ASP A 280 -8.59 9.05 -17.88
C ASP A 280 -9.55 8.78 -16.70
N ASP A 281 -9.01 8.86 -15.48
CA ASP A 281 -9.76 8.79 -14.23
C ASP A 281 -10.67 10.01 -13.98
N LYS A 282 -10.88 10.87 -14.98
CA LYS A 282 -11.82 11.99 -14.91
C LYS A 282 -13.27 11.57 -14.68
N LEU A 283 -13.54 10.25 -14.71
CA LEU A 283 -14.86 9.67 -14.47
C LEU A 283 -15.39 9.81 -13.04
N LEU A 284 -14.61 10.34 -12.14
CA LEU A 284 -15.10 10.72 -10.79
C LEU A 284 -15.80 12.09 -10.79
N THR A 285 -16.15 12.64 -11.97
CA THR A 285 -16.53 14.03 -12.14
C THR A 285 -17.95 14.27 -12.65
N GLU A 286 -18.69 13.24 -13.04
CA GLU A 286 -19.99 13.45 -13.75
C GLU A 286 -21.24 13.01 -12.96
N ASN A 287 -21.14 12.58 -11.72
CA ASN A 287 -22.29 12.16 -10.92
C ASN A 287 -22.40 12.90 -9.57
N GLU A 288 -22.28 14.24 -9.57
CA GLU A 288 -22.79 15.11 -8.49
C GLU A 288 -23.76 16.13 -9.06
#